data_2327e97125c9fc4526376e8c5fe352c7
#
_entry.id   2327e97125c9fc4526376e8c5fe352c7
#
_cell.length_a   1.000
_cell.length_b   1.000
_cell.length_c   1.000
_cell.angle_alpha   90.00
_cell.angle_beta   90.00
_cell.angle_gamma   90.00
#
_symmetry.space_group_name_H-M   'P 1'
#
loop_
_entity.id
_entity.type
_entity.pdbx_description
1 polymer ?
#
loop_
_entity_poly.entity_id
_entity_poly.type
_entity_poly.pdbx_seq_one_letter_code
_entity_poly.pdbx_strand_id
1 'polypeptide(L)' 'GYVSTYRGSEVEVNLHKKVRLAIGVNDEFVEKTVEGIIAGARTGYIGDGKIFVLPMEECIRIRTGERGRDAIG' A
#
# COMPACT_ATOMS: atom_id res chain seq x y z
N GLY A 1 -3.28 11.42 -5.81
CA GLY A 1 -2.08 11.28 -5.11
C GLY A 1 -2.26 10.55 -3.81
N TYR A 2 -1.21 10.35 -3.19
CA TYR A 2 -1.15 9.68 -1.92
C TYR A 2 -0.12 10.36 -1.06
N VAL A 3 -0.10 10.01 0.18
CA VAL A 3 0.76 10.66 1.14
C VAL A 3 1.79 9.68 1.65
N SER A 4 3.01 10.13 1.80
CA SER A 4 4.03 9.33 2.45
C SER A 4 3.67 9.14 3.89
N THR A 5 4.01 8.00 4.43
CA THR A 5 3.70 7.70 5.80
C THR A 5 4.93 7.69 6.63
N TYR A 6 4.78 8.14 7.82
CA TYR A 6 5.88 8.24 8.74
C TYR A 6 6.34 6.89 9.28
N ARG A 7 5.46 5.97 9.53
CA ARG A 7 5.81 4.71 10.20
C ARG A 7 5.31 3.49 9.49
N GLY A 8 5.14 3.61 8.23
CA GLY A 8 4.63 2.50 7.48
C GLY A 8 5.33 2.38 6.16
N SER A 9 4.71 1.64 5.31
CA SER A 9 5.18 1.44 3.95
C SER A 9 4.06 1.70 2.99
N GLU A 10 4.41 2.14 1.80
CA GLU A 10 3.47 2.24 0.72
C GLU A 10 3.59 0.98 -0.12
N VAL A 11 2.46 0.38 -0.43
CA VAL A 11 2.41 -0.79 -1.29
C VAL A 11 1.75 -0.36 -2.59
N GLU A 12 2.47 -0.45 -3.69
CA GLU A 12 1.93 -0.14 -5.01
C GLU A 12 1.71 -1.43 -5.78
N VAL A 13 0.58 -1.51 -6.44
CA VAL A 13 0.23 -2.66 -7.25
C VAL A 13 -0.06 -2.19 -8.66
N ASN A 14 0.69 -2.70 -9.62
CA ASN A 14 0.41 -2.47 -11.02
C ASN A 14 -0.40 -3.65 -11.52
N LEU A 15 -1.67 -3.41 -11.79
CA LEU A 15 -2.56 -4.44 -12.26
C LEU A 15 -2.63 -4.44 -13.78
N HIS A 16 -3.18 -5.51 -14.33
CA HIS A 16 -3.44 -5.60 -15.75
C HIS A 16 -4.29 -4.40 -16.18
N LYS A 17 -4.11 -3.94 -17.39
CA LYS A 17 -4.77 -2.75 -17.96
C LYS A 17 -4.31 -1.45 -17.31
N LYS A 18 -3.14 -1.47 -16.70
CA LYS A 18 -2.48 -0.27 -16.21
C LYS A 18 -3.22 0.41 -15.06
N VAL A 19 -3.88 -0.36 -14.24
CA VAL A 19 -4.45 0.17 -13.00
C VAL A 19 -3.35 0.19 -11.95
N ARG A 20 -3.28 1.31 -11.24
CA ARG A 20 -2.31 1.48 -10.16
C ARG A 20 -3.05 1.71 -8.86
N LEU A 21 -2.67 0.96 -7.84
CA LEU A 21 -3.18 1.13 -6.49
C LEU A 21 -2.06 1.51 -5.55
N ALA A 22 -2.34 2.42 -4.66
CA ALA A 22 -1.40 2.80 -3.61
C ALA A 22 -2.09 2.58 -2.27
N ILE A 23 -1.47 1.78 -1.43
CA ILE A 23 -2.04 1.38 -0.15
C ILE A 23 -1.04 1.68 0.95
N GLY A 24 -1.45 2.49 1.91
CA GLY A 24 -0.61 2.80 3.06
C GLY A 24 -0.94 1.87 4.21
N VAL A 25 0.08 1.23 4.76
CA VAL A 25 -0.08 0.29 5.87
C VAL A 25 1.03 0.46 6.87
N ASN A 26 0.78 0.08 8.09
CA ASN A 26 1.84 -0.01 9.09
C ASN A 26 2.75 -1.19 8.77
N ASP A 27 4.00 -1.11 9.19
CA ASP A 27 5.01 -2.11 8.86
C ASP A 27 4.57 -3.54 9.18
N GLU A 28 3.93 -3.72 10.30
CA GLU A 28 3.52 -5.04 10.76
C GLU A 28 2.45 -5.68 9.87
N PHE A 29 1.79 -4.90 9.02
CA PHE A 29 0.75 -5.41 8.14
C PHE A 29 1.20 -5.56 6.69
N VAL A 30 2.44 -5.21 6.37
CA VAL A 30 2.92 -5.23 4.99
C VAL A 30 2.83 -6.63 4.39
N GLU A 31 3.34 -7.64 5.09
CA GLU A 31 3.32 -9.00 4.56
C GLU A 31 1.91 -9.52 4.32
N LYS A 32 1.01 -9.28 5.26
CA LYS A 32 -0.38 -9.71 5.08
C LYS A 32 -1.05 -8.98 3.94
N THR A 33 -0.74 -7.71 3.77
CA THR A 33 -1.30 -6.92 2.68
C THR A 33 -0.81 -7.47 1.34
N VAL A 34 0.48 -7.73 1.23
CA VAL A 34 1.06 -8.31 0.01
C VAL A 34 0.42 -9.66 -0.30
N GLU A 35 0.32 -10.52 0.69
CA GLU A 35 -0.30 -11.84 0.52
C GLU A 35 -1.75 -11.72 0.05
N GLY A 36 -2.50 -10.79 0.65
CA GLY A 36 -3.88 -10.57 0.27
C GLY A 36 -4.02 -10.08 -1.16
N ILE A 37 -3.14 -9.17 -1.58
CA ILE A 37 -3.15 -8.67 -2.95
C ILE A 37 -2.83 -9.80 -3.92
N ILE A 38 -1.82 -10.59 -3.63
CA ILE A 38 -1.45 -11.72 -4.49
C ILE A 38 -2.62 -12.69 -4.60
N ALA A 39 -3.24 -13.02 -3.48
CA ALA A 39 -4.37 -13.97 -3.48
C ALA A 39 -5.54 -13.45 -4.32
N GLY A 40 -5.79 -12.15 -4.26
CA GLY A 40 -6.92 -11.57 -4.98
C GLY A 40 -6.65 -11.25 -6.44
N ALA A 41 -5.41 -10.95 -6.79
CA ALA A 41 -5.08 -10.45 -8.13
C ALA A 41 -4.41 -11.48 -9.03
N ARG A 42 -3.89 -12.55 -8.48
CA ARG A 42 -3.15 -13.54 -9.27
C ARG A 42 -4.08 -14.30 -10.20
N THR A 43 -3.72 -14.35 -11.46
CA THR A 43 -4.40 -15.24 -12.42
C THR A 43 -3.47 -16.34 -12.91
N GLY A 44 -2.15 -16.15 -12.76
CA GLY A 44 -1.16 -17.07 -13.27
C GLY A 44 -0.73 -16.76 -14.70
N TYR A 45 -1.29 -15.72 -15.30
CA TYR A 45 -0.96 -15.32 -16.66
C TYR A 45 -0.10 -14.08 -16.66
N ILE A 46 0.58 -13.85 -17.79
CA ILE A 46 1.33 -12.62 -17.99
C ILE A 46 0.35 -11.46 -17.90
N GLY A 47 0.73 -10.42 -17.20
CA GLY A 47 -0.11 -9.25 -17.04
C GLY A 47 -0.73 -9.12 -15.65
N ASP A 48 -0.44 -10.05 -14.73
CA ASP A 48 -0.92 -9.95 -13.35
C ASP A 48 -0.39 -8.72 -12.64
N GLY A 49 0.76 -8.21 -13.08
CA GLY A 49 1.31 -6.99 -12.51
C GLY A 49 2.38 -7.23 -11.47
N LYS A 50 2.71 -6.16 -10.79
CA LYS A 50 3.80 -6.18 -9.81
C LYS A 50 3.39 -5.40 -8.58
N ILE A 51 4.04 -5.72 -7.47
CA ILE A 51 3.87 -5.01 -6.22
C ILE A 51 5.22 -4.39 -5.86
N PHE A 52 5.20 -3.09 -5.59
CA PHE A 52 6.37 -2.39 -5.09
C PHE A 52 6.09 -2.00 -3.65
N VAL A 53 6.99 -2.32 -2.75
CA VAL A 53 6.86 -1.94 -1.35
C VAL A 53 7.85 -0.83 -1.08
N LEU A 54 7.33 0.32 -0.73
CA LEU A 54 8.13 1.52 -0.55
C LEU A 54 7.97 2.05 0.85
N PRO A 55 9.03 2.59 1.43
CA PRO A 55 8.91 3.22 2.73
C PRO A 55 8.12 4.53 2.61
N MET A 56 7.32 4.81 3.60
CA MET A 56 6.63 6.07 3.70
C MET A 56 7.18 6.84 4.89
N GLU A 57 7.37 8.13 4.71
CA GLU A 57 7.93 8.94 5.76
C GLU A 57 6.90 9.40 6.77
N GLU A 58 5.70 9.71 6.29
CA GLU A 58 4.68 10.25 7.17
C GLU A 58 3.29 10.05 6.59
N CYS A 59 2.32 9.87 7.47
CA CYS A 59 0.91 9.86 7.13
C CYS A 59 0.19 10.81 8.07
N ILE A 60 -0.62 11.68 7.51
CA ILE A 60 -1.34 12.68 8.29
C ILE A 60 -2.81 12.59 7.92
N ARG A 61 -3.66 12.44 8.92
CA ARG A 61 -5.10 12.47 8.70
C ARG A 61 -5.54 13.92 8.68
N ILE A 62 -6.10 14.35 7.58
CA ILE A 62 -6.45 15.75 7.41
C ILE A 62 -7.49 16.20 8.42
N ARG A 63 -8.51 15.37 8.66
CA ARG A 63 -9.62 15.76 9.53
C ARG A 63 -9.19 16.01 10.97
N THR A 64 -8.27 15.22 11.50
CA THR A 64 -7.90 15.26 12.90
C THR A 64 -6.50 15.78 13.16
N GLY A 65 -5.64 15.76 12.15
CA GLY A 65 -4.24 16.11 12.31
C GLY A 65 -3.41 15.01 12.94
N GLU A 66 -3.99 13.83 13.16
CA GLU A 66 -3.25 12.70 13.67
C GLU A 66 -2.15 12.29 12.70
N ARG A 67 -1.07 11.77 13.24
CA ARG A 67 0.11 11.43 12.45
C ARG A 67 0.57 10.01 12.71
N GLY A 68 1.32 9.50 11.76
CA GLY A 68 2.00 8.22 11.87
C GLY A 68 1.04 7.06 11.93
N ARG A 69 1.32 6.16 12.84
CA ARG A 69 0.59 4.93 12.99
C ARG A 69 -0.92 5.14 13.19
N ASP A 70 -1.26 6.14 14.00
CA ASP A 70 -2.67 6.43 14.31
C ASP A 70 -3.42 6.94 13.09
N ALA A 71 -2.74 7.60 12.18
CA ALA A 71 -3.36 8.13 10.97
C ALA A 71 -3.64 7.02 9.95
N ILE A 72 -2.86 5.94 9.97
CA ILE A 72 -3.05 4.81 9.07
C ILE A 72 -4.21 3.94 9.54
N GLY A 73 -4.27 3.70 10.82
CA GLY A 73 -5.23 2.79 11.43
C GLY A 73 -6.68 3.23 11.45
#